data_ec2cbab7652fbefdc813d383726e30ea
#
_entry.id   ec2cbab7652fbefdc813d383726e30ea
#
_cell.length_a   1.000
_cell.length_b   1.000
_cell.length_c   1.000
_cell.angle_alpha   90.00
_cell.angle_beta   90.00
_cell.angle_gamma   90.00
#
_symmetry.space_group_name_H-M   'P 1'
#
loop_
_entity.id
_entity.type
_entity.pdbx_description
1 polymer ?
#
loop_
_entity_poly.entity_id
_entity_poly.type
_entity_poly.pdbx_seq_one_letter_code
_entity_poly.pdbx_strand_id
1 'polypeptide(L)'
;MDFDKDLAARQEARLLCRQAEKAQQILCDMEQPQLDAIVEAVAKAFSVAAPELAELAVRETGFGNAQDKITKNKFASETVAAAVRDMKCVGVLKDVPGEKLYEVGVPVGVIAAIVPSTNPTSTVCYKAIIALKSGNAIVFSPHPKAVECTLRAARIVAAAAEKAGAPAGCVGCLSLASMAGCQELMAAEEVKLILATGGPAMVRSAYSSGKPAIGVGAGNGPAYIHNSADVKQAISCIARSKSFDYGTICASEQSIIVEKRMEQTVREEAKRQGFYFMDTEEAGRLAKLLFKPNGTLNPEIVGKSAEKLAAMAGFSVPAGTKILVAREQEAGPTRPYSMEKLCPVLAFFVMDSEDAVLAKAIEVLRHEGSGHTFAIHARDEAVVRRFALKIPVSRFLVNTPAALGGIGATTRLFPALTLGCGAVGGSSTSNNISPMDLVNIRRVAWDTGEKMAASRAQVDNDLVELLTAKILERLK
;
A
#
# COMPACT_ATOMS: atom_id res chain seq x y z
N MET A 1 1.36 -22.96 36.21
CA MET A 1 1.29 -21.49 36.23
C MET A 1 0.67 -21.06 34.90
N ASP A 2 -0.57 -20.56 34.92
CA ASP A 2 -1.12 -19.88 33.75
C ASP A 2 -0.39 -18.54 33.64
N PHE A 3 0.49 -18.45 32.64
CA PHE A 3 1.13 -17.19 32.31
C PHE A 3 0.08 -16.30 31.62
N ASP A 4 -0.01 -15.06 32.06
CA ASP A 4 -0.79 -14.03 31.37
C ASP A 4 -0.29 -13.93 29.91
N LYS A 5 -1.18 -14.20 28.96
CA LYS A 5 -0.87 -14.24 27.52
C LYS A 5 -0.28 -12.90 27.04
N ASP A 6 -0.76 -11.78 27.58
CA ASP A 6 -0.28 -10.46 27.19
C ASP A 6 1.12 -10.18 27.73
N LEU A 7 1.44 -10.63 28.95
CA LEU A 7 2.80 -10.55 29.48
C LEU A 7 3.78 -11.42 28.69
N ALA A 8 3.36 -12.63 28.32
CA ALA A 8 4.17 -13.51 27.47
C ALA A 8 4.43 -12.89 26.09
N ALA A 9 3.41 -12.29 25.46
CA ALA A 9 3.56 -11.62 24.17
C ALA A 9 4.45 -10.39 24.23
N ARG A 10 4.37 -9.59 25.30
CA ARG A 10 5.31 -8.46 25.54
C ARG A 10 6.74 -8.96 25.72
N GLN A 11 6.94 -10.02 26.50
CA GLN A 11 8.27 -10.60 26.70
C GLN A 11 8.85 -11.15 25.38
N GLU A 12 8.04 -11.82 24.56
CA GLU A 12 8.44 -12.28 23.23
C GLU A 12 8.89 -11.11 22.35
N ALA A 13 8.10 -10.02 22.30
CA ALA A 13 8.43 -8.82 21.53
C ALA A 13 9.79 -8.24 21.92
N ARG A 14 10.06 -8.09 23.24
CA ARG A 14 11.35 -7.60 23.76
C ARG A 14 12.52 -8.50 23.36
N LEU A 15 12.34 -9.82 23.46
CA LEU A 15 13.39 -10.77 23.09
C LEU A 15 13.72 -10.69 21.60
N LEU A 16 12.69 -10.65 20.72
CA LEU A 16 12.87 -10.54 19.29
C LEU A 16 13.52 -9.20 18.89
N CYS A 17 13.14 -8.08 19.52
CA CYS A 17 13.76 -6.79 19.26
C CYS A 17 15.25 -6.78 19.61
N ARG A 18 15.64 -7.33 20.77
CA ARG A 18 17.04 -7.45 21.17
C ARG A 18 17.85 -8.36 20.26
N GLN A 19 17.25 -9.45 19.77
CA GLN A 19 17.89 -10.32 18.78
C GLN A 19 18.07 -9.60 17.44
N ALA A 20 17.03 -8.90 16.98
CA ALA A 20 17.07 -8.11 15.76
C ALA A 20 18.10 -6.97 15.83
N GLU A 21 18.26 -6.32 16.99
CA GLU A 21 19.28 -5.27 17.19
C GLU A 21 20.70 -5.83 17.07
N LYS A 22 20.97 -6.99 17.68
CA LYS A 22 22.28 -7.66 17.53
C LYS A 22 22.55 -8.05 16.08
N ALA A 23 21.54 -8.58 15.40
CA ALA A 23 21.66 -8.91 13.99
C ALA A 23 21.86 -7.65 13.13
N GLN A 24 21.19 -6.55 13.46
CA GLN A 24 21.31 -5.27 12.77
C GLN A 24 22.74 -4.71 12.84
N GLN A 25 23.43 -4.86 13.95
CA GLN A 25 24.82 -4.44 14.08
C GLN A 25 25.76 -5.14 13.10
N ILE A 26 25.43 -6.39 12.72
CA ILE A 26 26.19 -7.14 11.71
C ILE A 26 25.75 -6.76 10.30
N LEU A 27 24.42 -6.64 10.07
CA LEU A 27 23.87 -6.26 8.76
C LEU A 27 24.34 -4.89 8.28
N CYS A 28 24.53 -3.92 9.18
CA CYS A 28 24.95 -2.56 8.78
C CYS A 28 26.38 -2.49 8.27
N ASP A 29 27.21 -3.51 8.54
CA ASP A 29 28.59 -3.63 8.05
C ASP A 29 28.68 -4.45 6.76
N MET A 30 27.57 -5.04 6.29
CA MET A 30 27.55 -5.80 5.04
C MET A 30 27.56 -4.88 3.82
N GLU A 31 28.33 -5.30 2.81
CA GLU A 31 28.32 -4.65 1.51
C GLU A 31 27.10 -5.05 0.67
N GLN A 32 26.73 -4.23 -0.32
CA GLN A 32 25.57 -4.47 -1.17
C GLN A 32 25.54 -5.87 -1.81
N PRO A 33 26.64 -6.44 -2.35
CA PRO A 33 26.64 -7.78 -2.93
C PRO A 33 26.26 -8.91 -1.95
N GLN A 34 26.61 -8.76 -0.67
CA GLN A 34 26.26 -9.74 0.38
C GLN A 34 24.75 -9.70 0.66
N LEU A 35 24.19 -8.47 0.78
CA LEU A 35 22.74 -8.26 0.95
C LEU A 35 21.95 -8.77 -0.27
N ASP A 36 22.49 -8.58 -1.47
CA ASP A 36 21.88 -9.06 -2.71
C ASP A 36 21.80 -10.58 -2.78
N ALA A 37 22.86 -11.29 -2.36
CA ALA A 37 22.85 -12.73 -2.27
C ALA A 37 21.83 -13.27 -1.26
N ILE A 38 21.66 -12.57 -0.13
CA ILE A 38 20.62 -12.88 0.86
C ILE A 38 19.23 -12.73 0.27
N VAL A 39 18.96 -11.61 -0.41
CA VAL A 39 17.66 -11.32 -1.06
C VAL A 39 17.34 -12.36 -2.12
N GLU A 40 18.31 -12.76 -2.95
CA GLU A 40 18.10 -13.78 -3.98
C GLU A 40 17.76 -15.15 -3.37
N ALA A 41 18.46 -15.55 -2.31
CA ALA A 41 18.17 -16.79 -1.59
C ALA A 41 16.77 -16.80 -0.97
N VAL A 42 16.37 -15.70 -0.34
CA VAL A 42 15.02 -15.51 0.22
C VAL A 42 13.96 -15.59 -0.88
N ALA A 43 14.14 -14.88 -1.97
CA ALA A 43 13.19 -14.86 -3.09
C ALA A 43 12.99 -16.26 -3.67
N LYS A 44 14.08 -17.00 -3.90
CA LYS A 44 14.05 -18.38 -4.41
C LYS A 44 13.33 -19.34 -3.46
N ALA A 45 13.68 -19.31 -2.18
CA ALA A 45 13.08 -20.20 -1.18
C ALA A 45 11.58 -19.91 -1.02
N PHE A 46 11.20 -18.65 -1.02
CA PHE A 46 9.81 -18.24 -0.88
C PHE A 46 8.97 -18.56 -2.12
N SER A 47 9.52 -18.40 -3.32
CA SER A 47 8.85 -18.77 -4.58
C SER A 47 8.53 -20.27 -4.62
N VAL A 48 9.42 -21.12 -4.15
CA VAL A 48 9.20 -22.57 -4.03
C VAL A 48 8.07 -22.87 -3.03
N ALA A 49 8.01 -22.18 -1.91
CA ALA A 49 7.00 -22.36 -0.86
C ALA A 49 5.66 -21.65 -1.18
N ALA A 50 5.56 -20.89 -2.28
CA ALA A 50 4.40 -20.09 -2.60
C ALA A 50 3.07 -20.88 -2.62
N PRO A 51 2.97 -22.11 -3.17
CA PRO A 51 1.73 -22.90 -3.13
C PRO A 51 1.32 -23.29 -1.70
N GLU A 52 2.24 -23.89 -0.92
CA GLU A 52 2.00 -24.28 0.49
C GLU A 52 1.49 -23.10 1.32
N LEU A 53 2.17 -21.96 1.21
CA LEU A 53 1.83 -20.75 1.96
C LEU A 53 0.50 -20.15 1.53
N ALA A 54 0.12 -20.26 0.28
CA ALA A 54 -1.16 -19.79 -0.24
C ALA A 54 -2.33 -20.63 0.31
N GLU A 55 -2.20 -21.95 0.27
CA GLU A 55 -3.19 -22.88 0.83
C GLU A 55 -3.35 -22.68 2.34
N LEU A 56 -2.23 -22.55 3.07
CA LEU A 56 -2.22 -22.29 4.49
C LEU A 56 -2.94 -20.98 4.82
N ALA A 57 -2.65 -19.90 4.08
CA ALA A 57 -3.28 -18.61 4.29
C ALA A 57 -4.80 -18.64 4.04
N VAL A 58 -5.27 -19.35 2.99
CA VAL A 58 -6.72 -19.51 2.74
C VAL A 58 -7.37 -20.33 3.84
N ARG A 59 -6.75 -21.43 4.25
CA ARG A 59 -7.29 -22.31 5.30
C ARG A 59 -7.43 -21.57 6.64
N GLU A 60 -6.41 -20.79 7.02
CA GLU A 60 -6.39 -20.08 8.29
C GLU A 60 -7.31 -18.85 8.30
N THR A 61 -7.25 -18.02 7.25
CA THR A 61 -7.99 -16.76 7.23
C THR A 61 -9.41 -16.89 6.69
N GLY A 62 -9.65 -17.88 5.83
CA GLY A 62 -10.88 -18.02 5.06
C GLY A 62 -11.05 -16.92 3.99
N PHE A 63 -9.99 -16.19 3.61
CA PHE A 63 -10.02 -15.06 2.69
C PHE A 63 -9.38 -15.40 1.36
N GLY A 64 -10.07 -15.01 0.27
CA GLY A 64 -9.55 -15.16 -1.09
C GLY A 64 -9.54 -16.61 -1.59
N ASN A 65 -8.64 -16.89 -2.51
CA ASN A 65 -8.44 -18.21 -3.09
C ASN A 65 -6.94 -18.56 -3.24
N ALA A 66 -6.62 -19.87 -3.24
CA ALA A 66 -5.24 -20.33 -3.25
C ALA A 66 -4.49 -19.92 -4.53
N GLN A 67 -5.13 -20.00 -5.72
CA GLN A 67 -4.48 -19.69 -6.99
C GLN A 67 -4.01 -18.23 -7.07
N ASP A 68 -4.86 -17.29 -6.67
CA ASP A 68 -4.50 -15.88 -6.66
C ASP A 68 -3.48 -15.56 -5.57
N LYS A 69 -3.53 -16.25 -4.42
CA LYS A 69 -2.50 -16.11 -3.38
C LYS A 69 -1.15 -16.67 -3.80
N ILE A 70 -1.10 -17.75 -4.60
CA ILE A 70 0.13 -18.22 -5.23
C ILE A 70 0.71 -17.11 -6.13
N THR A 71 -0.16 -16.48 -6.95
CA THR A 71 0.25 -15.36 -7.81
C THR A 71 0.79 -14.19 -6.98
N LYS A 72 0.15 -13.84 -5.87
CA LYS A 72 0.65 -12.79 -4.95
C LYS A 72 1.99 -13.15 -4.32
N ASN A 73 2.16 -14.40 -3.87
CA ASN A 73 3.40 -14.86 -3.26
C ASN A 73 4.55 -14.84 -4.29
N LYS A 74 4.30 -15.26 -5.52
CA LYS A 74 5.28 -15.18 -6.63
C LYS A 74 5.59 -13.74 -7.01
N PHE A 75 4.58 -12.87 -7.06
CA PHE A 75 4.81 -11.44 -7.27
C PHE A 75 5.74 -10.86 -6.18
N ALA A 76 5.48 -11.17 -4.91
CA ALA A 76 6.28 -10.69 -3.78
C ALA A 76 7.72 -11.22 -3.80
N SER A 77 7.94 -12.47 -4.25
CA SER A 77 9.27 -13.09 -4.29
C SER A 77 10.01 -12.85 -5.60
N GLU A 78 9.36 -13.07 -6.75
CA GLU A 78 10.02 -13.02 -8.05
C GLU A 78 10.07 -11.60 -8.62
N THR A 79 8.90 -10.92 -8.69
CA THR A 79 8.81 -9.60 -9.33
C THR A 79 9.48 -8.52 -8.49
N VAL A 80 9.28 -8.54 -7.17
CA VAL A 80 9.92 -7.56 -6.27
C VAL A 80 11.43 -7.78 -6.24
N ALA A 81 11.92 -9.03 -6.13
CA ALA A 81 13.35 -9.30 -6.15
C ALA A 81 14.02 -8.87 -7.48
N ALA A 82 13.35 -9.12 -8.61
CA ALA A 82 13.84 -8.65 -9.91
C ALA A 82 13.94 -7.13 -9.97
N ALA A 83 12.96 -6.41 -9.41
CA ALA A 83 12.94 -4.95 -9.41
C ALA A 83 14.02 -4.32 -8.51
N VAL A 84 14.44 -5.00 -7.44
CA VAL A 84 15.47 -4.49 -6.53
C VAL A 84 16.89 -4.98 -6.89
N ARG A 85 17.04 -5.91 -7.84
CA ARG A 85 18.32 -6.55 -8.14
C ARG A 85 19.46 -5.55 -8.30
N ASP A 86 19.29 -4.56 -9.15
CA ASP A 86 20.31 -3.59 -9.50
C ASP A 86 20.26 -2.32 -8.64
N MET A 87 19.41 -2.29 -7.60
CA MET A 87 19.33 -1.16 -6.70
C MET A 87 20.50 -1.17 -5.72
N LYS A 88 21.22 -0.07 -5.65
CA LYS A 88 22.23 0.18 -4.62
C LYS A 88 21.55 0.93 -3.46
N CYS A 89 21.55 0.35 -2.28
CA CYS A 89 20.88 0.89 -1.09
C CYS A 89 21.86 1.26 0.02
N VAL A 90 23.03 0.61 0.07
CA VAL A 90 24.03 0.84 1.11
C VAL A 90 25.38 1.23 0.51
N GLY A 91 26.19 1.93 1.33
CA GLY A 91 27.48 2.48 0.89
C GLY A 91 27.30 3.75 0.07
N VAL A 92 28.33 4.16 -0.69
CA VAL A 92 28.28 5.37 -1.52
C VAL A 92 27.28 5.21 -2.66
N LEU A 93 26.18 5.94 -2.61
CA LEU A 93 25.10 5.90 -3.60
C LEU A 93 25.34 6.85 -4.76
N LYS A 94 25.83 8.04 -4.45
CA LYS A 94 26.10 9.09 -5.41
C LYS A 94 27.41 9.78 -5.04
N ASP A 95 28.30 9.91 -6.01
CA ASP A 95 29.53 10.69 -5.88
C ASP A 95 29.66 11.58 -7.12
N VAL A 96 29.71 12.88 -6.91
CA VAL A 96 29.90 13.88 -7.99
C VAL A 96 31.16 14.66 -7.68
N PRO A 97 32.31 14.28 -8.25
CA PRO A 97 33.63 14.83 -7.88
C PRO A 97 33.71 16.35 -7.94
N GLY A 98 32.98 17.00 -8.84
CA GLY A 98 32.97 18.46 -8.98
C GLY A 98 32.11 19.21 -7.96
N GLU A 99 31.18 18.54 -7.30
CA GLU A 99 30.24 19.17 -6.38
C GLU A 99 30.70 19.17 -4.91
N LYS A 100 31.85 18.53 -4.60
CA LYS A 100 32.36 18.37 -3.24
C LYS A 100 31.26 17.78 -2.28
N LEU A 101 30.48 16.88 -2.82
CA LEU A 101 29.35 16.25 -2.13
C LEU A 101 29.22 14.80 -2.57
N TYR A 102 29.09 13.86 -1.62
CA TYR A 102 28.59 12.52 -1.91
C TYR A 102 27.54 12.05 -0.92
N GLU A 103 26.72 11.10 -1.36
CA GLU A 103 25.64 10.52 -0.57
C GLU A 103 25.94 9.06 -0.23
N VAL A 104 25.76 8.73 1.05
CA VAL A 104 25.94 7.36 1.58
C VAL A 104 24.60 6.84 2.06
N GLY A 105 24.18 5.69 1.54
CA GLY A 105 23.03 4.94 2.03
C GLY A 105 23.41 4.20 3.31
N VAL A 106 22.62 4.41 4.36
CA VAL A 106 22.80 3.76 5.67
C VAL A 106 21.46 3.14 6.08
N PRO A 107 21.42 1.87 6.51
CA PRO A 107 20.18 1.25 7.01
C PRO A 107 19.50 2.11 8.07
N VAL A 108 18.15 2.13 8.10
CA VAL A 108 17.43 2.82 9.19
C VAL A 108 17.57 2.08 10.51
N GLY A 109 17.72 0.76 10.49
CA GLY A 109 17.89 -0.11 11.67
C GLY A 109 16.81 -1.19 11.78
N VAL A 110 16.39 -1.54 12.98
CA VAL A 110 15.35 -2.56 13.20
C VAL A 110 13.98 -2.01 12.79
N ILE A 111 13.26 -2.78 11.97
CA ILE A 111 11.94 -2.43 11.47
C ILE A 111 10.87 -3.29 12.15
N ALA A 112 9.85 -2.65 12.74
CA ALA A 112 8.63 -3.33 13.15
C ALA A 112 7.64 -3.38 11.97
N ALA A 113 7.22 -4.57 11.58
CA ALA A 113 6.37 -4.78 10.41
C ALA A 113 5.01 -5.36 10.80
N ILE A 114 3.95 -4.58 10.66
CA ILE A 114 2.58 -5.03 10.93
C ILE A 114 2.03 -5.68 9.66
N VAL A 115 1.49 -6.90 9.80
CA VAL A 115 1.04 -7.74 8.68
C VAL A 115 -0.48 -7.86 8.68
N PRO A 116 -1.17 -7.60 7.54
CA PRO A 116 -2.61 -7.72 7.45
C PRO A 116 -3.05 -9.18 7.27
N SER A 117 -4.31 -9.48 7.61
CA SER A 117 -4.90 -10.82 7.38
C SER A 117 -5.27 -11.09 5.91
N THR A 118 -5.41 -10.07 5.09
CA THR A 118 -5.80 -10.22 3.67
C THR A 118 -4.69 -10.76 2.78
N ASN A 119 -3.44 -10.39 3.08
CA ASN A 119 -2.27 -10.74 2.27
C ASN A 119 -1.06 -11.12 3.16
N PRO A 120 -1.21 -12.06 4.11
CA PRO A 120 -0.21 -12.24 5.17
C PRO A 120 1.14 -12.69 4.63
N THR A 121 1.18 -13.78 3.86
CA THR A 121 2.41 -14.41 3.40
C THR A 121 3.17 -13.55 2.39
N SER A 122 2.49 -13.00 1.39
CA SER A 122 3.10 -12.12 0.40
C SER A 122 3.63 -10.82 1.01
N THR A 123 2.95 -10.27 2.04
CA THR A 123 3.43 -9.09 2.77
C THR A 123 4.71 -9.38 3.55
N VAL A 124 4.84 -10.55 4.17
CA VAL A 124 6.07 -10.97 4.86
C VAL A 124 7.23 -11.02 3.86
N CYS A 125 7.07 -11.72 2.74
CA CYS A 125 8.11 -11.84 1.72
C CYS A 125 8.56 -10.47 1.20
N TYR A 126 7.59 -9.66 0.75
CA TYR A 126 7.85 -8.33 0.21
C TYR A 126 8.59 -7.43 1.21
N LYS A 127 8.08 -7.33 2.45
CA LYS A 127 8.70 -6.48 3.48
C LYS A 127 10.09 -6.97 3.87
N ALA A 128 10.30 -8.29 3.93
CA ALA A 128 11.62 -8.87 4.20
C ALA A 128 12.61 -8.55 3.08
N ILE A 129 12.22 -8.72 1.82
CA ILE A 129 13.08 -8.41 0.67
C ILE A 129 13.53 -6.95 0.69
N ILE A 130 12.61 -6.00 0.86
CA ILE A 130 12.97 -4.57 0.87
C ILE A 130 13.80 -4.18 2.10
N ALA A 131 13.57 -4.81 3.26
CA ALA A 131 14.33 -4.57 4.48
C ALA A 131 15.76 -5.14 4.36
N LEU A 132 15.90 -6.40 3.98
CA LEU A 132 17.22 -7.05 3.85
C LEU A 132 18.05 -6.44 2.73
N LYS A 133 17.43 -6.05 1.58
CA LYS A 133 18.11 -5.34 0.48
C LYS A 133 18.78 -4.04 0.94
N SER A 134 18.15 -3.36 1.88
CA SER A 134 18.64 -2.10 2.47
C SER A 134 19.38 -2.29 3.80
N GLY A 135 19.78 -3.53 4.13
CA GLY A 135 20.61 -3.84 5.30
C GLY A 135 19.88 -3.73 6.64
N ASN A 136 18.55 -3.82 6.67
CA ASN A 136 17.75 -3.70 7.88
C ASN A 136 17.31 -5.05 8.44
N ALA A 137 17.30 -5.19 9.75
CA ALA A 137 16.60 -6.27 10.45
C ALA A 137 15.09 -5.97 10.54
N ILE A 138 14.27 -7.01 10.60
CA ILE A 138 12.80 -6.85 10.59
C ILE A 138 12.12 -7.83 11.53
N VAL A 139 11.15 -7.33 12.31
CA VAL A 139 10.32 -8.13 13.22
C VAL A 139 8.85 -7.97 12.82
N PHE A 140 8.19 -9.08 12.52
CA PHE A 140 6.80 -9.12 12.09
C PHE A 140 5.84 -9.27 13.27
N SER A 141 4.72 -8.51 13.21
CA SER A 141 3.55 -8.71 14.07
C SER A 141 2.39 -9.22 13.20
N PRO A 142 1.98 -10.49 13.35
CA PRO A 142 0.89 -11.05 12.59
C PRO A 142 -0.47 -10.53 13.04
N HIS A 143 -1.44 -10.52 12.12
CA HIS A 143 -2.83 -10.34 12.48
C HIS A 143 -3.34 -11.59 13.22
N PRO A 144 -4.21 -11.48 14.25
CA PRO A 144 -4.71 -12.64 15.01
C PRO A 144 -5.38 -13.75 14.15
N LYS A 145 -5.95 -13.39 13.00
CA LYS A 145 -6.54 -14.36 12.05
C LYS A 145 -5.53 -14.96 11.05
N ALA A 146 -4.22 -14.66 11.16
CA ALA A 146 -3.20 -15.07 10.19
C ALA A 146 -1.85 -15.34 10.87
N VAL A 147 -1.87 -15.94 12.05
CA VAL A 147 -0.65 -16.16 12.86
C VAL A 147 0.20 -17.28 12.28
N GLU A 148 -0.42 -18.42 11.97
CA GLU A 148 0.27 -19.63 11.50
C GLU A 148 0.94 -19.39 10.16
N CYS A 149 0.22 -18.85 9.18
CA CYS A 149 0.73 -18.61 7.84
C CYS A 149 1.79 -17.49 7.82
N THR A 150 1.63 -16.44 8.65
CA THR A 150 2.62 -15.37 8.80
C THR A 150 3.91 -15.91 9.44
N LEU A 151 3.80 -16.68 10.51
CA LEU A 151 4.94 -17.28 11.20
C LEU A 151 5.68 -18.28 10.31
N ARG A 152 4.94 -19.11 9.56
CA ARG A 152 5.51 -20.05 8.59
C ARG A 152 6.28 -19.31 7.50
N ALA A 153 5.70 -18.25 6.94
CA ALA A 153 6.35 -17.42 5.94
C ALA A 153 7.63 -16.76 6.48
N ALA A 154 7.58 -16.19 7.68
CA ALA A 154 8.74 -15.56 8.32
C ALA A 154 9.87 -16.57 8.60
N ARG A 155 9.55 -17.79 9.03
CA ARG A 155 10.54 -18.87 9.25
C ARG A 155 11.24 -19.29 7.97
N ILE A 156 10.52 -19.39 6.85
CA ILE A 156 11.11 -19.69 5.54
C ILE A 156 12.08 -18.58 5.12
N VAL A 157 11.68 -17.34 5.28
CA VAL A 157 12.51 -16.16 4.99
C VAL A 157 13.76 -16.13 5.87
N ALA A 158 13.61 -16.30 7.20
CA ALA A 158 14.72 -16.29 8.15
C ALA A 158 15.73 -17.40 7.83
N ALA A 159 15.26 -18.63 7.65
CA ALA A 159 16.13 -19.78 7.34
C ALA A 159 16.89 -19.60 6.01
N ALA A 160 16.24 -19.03 4.99
CA ALA A 160 16.89 -18.75 3.71
C ALA A 160 17.92 -17.63 3.82
N ALA A 161 17.62 -16.58 4.56
CA ALA A 161 18.53 -15.47 4.82
C ALA A 161 19.77 -15.92 5.60
N GLU A 162 19.59 -16.66 6.69
CA GLU A 162 20.67 -17.18 7.51
C GLU A 162 21.58 -18.15 6.73
N LYS A 163 20.99 -19.03 5.93
CA LYS A 163 21.74 -19.93 5.03
C LYS A 163 22.58 -19.18 3.99
N ALA A 164 22.15 -17.99 3.60
CA ALA A 164 22.88 -17.13 2.67
C ALA A 164 23.87 -16.17 3.35
N GLY A 165 24.07 -16.30 4.66
CA GLY A 165 25.06 -15.53 5.43
C GLY A 165 24.51 -14.37 6.24
N ALA A 166 23.17 -14.17 6.29
CA ALA A 166 22.61 -13.20 7.21
C ALA A 166 22.77 -13.63 8.66
N PRO A 167 22.95 -12.68 9.62
CA PRO A 167 23.02 -13.01 11.02
C PRO A 167 21.69 -13.57 11.55
N ALA A 168 21.75 -14.54 12.45
CA ALA A 168 20.59 -15.10 13.12
C ALA A 168 19.79 -14.00 13.84
N GLY A 169 18.48 -14.04 13.71
CA GLY A 169 17.59 -13.02 14.29
C GLY A 169 17.39 -11.76 13.43
N CYS A 170 17.98 -11.68 12.22
CA CYS A 170 17.73 -10.58 11.30
C CYS A 170 16.24 -10.50 10.82
N VAL A 171 15.53 -11.63 10.89
CA VAL A 171 14.09 -11.74 10.61
C VAL A 171 13.41 -12.43 11.79
N GLY A 172 12.57 -11.71 12.51
CA GLY A 172 11.76 -12.20 13.63
C GLY A 172 10.27 -12.13 13.34
N CYS A 173 9.47 -12.92 14.07
CA CYS A 173 8.00 -12.87 13.99
C CYS A 173 7.40 -13.25 15.33
N LEU A 174 6.46 -12.44 15.84
CA LEU A 174 5.69 -12.77 17.03
C LEU A 174 4.87 -14.04 16.80
N SER A 175 4.93 -14.99 17.70
CA SER A 175 4.11 -16.21 17.70
C SER A 175 2.81 -16.02 18.49
N LEU A 176 2.84 -15.11 19.48
CA LEU A 176 1.71 -14.75 20.33
C LEU A 176 1.07 -13.44 19.81
N ALA A 177 0.13 -13.56 18.88
CA ALA A 177 -0.59 -12.39 18.39
C ALA A 177 -1.51 -11.82 19.46
N SER A 178 -1.11 -10.68 20.03
CA SER A 178 -1.93 -9.87 20.93
C SER A 178 -1.70 -8.38 20.67
N MET A 179 -2.67 -7.56 21.08
CA MET A 179 -2.54 -6.11 20.98
C MET A 179 -1.36 -5.62 21.86
N ALA A 180 -1.19 -6.21 23.04
CA ALA A 180 -0.12 -5.87 23.97
C ALA A 180 1.27 -6.17 23.38
N GLY A 181 1.46 -7.34 22.76
CA GLY A 181 2.71 -7.68 22.07
C GLY A 181 3.00 -6.77 20.88
N CYS A 182 1.99 -6.44 20.09
CA CYS A 182 2.13 -5.52 18.97
C CYS A 182 2.50 -4.09 19.41
N GLN A 183 1.89 -3.59 20.48
CA GLN A 183 2.21 -2.29 21.07
C GLN A 183 3.62 -2.26 21.65
N GLU A 184 4.02 -3.32 22.35
CA GLU A 184 5.39 -3.47 22.89
C GLU A 184 6.41 -3.45 21.75
N LEU A 185 6.16 -4.18 20.65
CA LEU A 185 7.03 -4.18 19.47
C LEU A 185 7.16 -2.77 18.88
N MET A 186 6.05 -2.05 18.69
CA MET A 186 6.08 -0.70 18.14
C MET A 186 6.77 0.32 19.05
N ALA A 187 6.70 0.12 20.37
CA ALA A 187 7.30 1.01 21.36
C ALA A 187 8.77 0.69 21.70
N ALA A 188 9.27 -0.50 21.32
CA ALA A 188 10.61 -0.98 21.67
C ALA A 188 11.70 0.01 21.23
N GLU A 189 12.70 0.26 22.09
CA GLU A 189 13.78 1.22 21.81
C GLU A 189 14.64 0.82 20.61
N GLU A 190 14.80 -0.47 20.40
CA GLU A 190 15.54 -1.06 19.29
C GLU A 190 14.91 -0.73 17.95
N VAL A 191 13.57 -0.62 17.87
CA VAL A 191 12.82 -0.32 16.65
C VAL A 191 13.04 1.13 16.22
N LYS A 192 13.43 1.32 14.94
CA LYS A 192 13.73 2.63 14.37
C LYS A 192 12.67 3.09 13.35
N LEU A 193 11.94 2.14 12.76
CA LEU A 193 10.88 2.42 11.80
C LEU A 193 9.74 1.40 11.92
N ILE A 194 8.51 1.85 11.77
CA ILE A 194 7.33 0.99 11.73
C ILE A 194 6.77 0.95 10.30
N LEU A 195 6.63 -0.25 9.72
CA LEU A 195 5.91 -0.47 8.46
C LEU A 195 4.52 -1.05 8.76
N ALA A 196 3.50 -0.20 8.84
CA ALA A 196 2.15 -0.60 9.20
C ALA A 196 1.28 -0.81 7.95
N THR A 197 0.87 -2.07 7.72
CA THR A 197 -0.16 -2.41 6.74
C THR A 197 -1.33 -3.03 7.48
N GLY A 198 -2.47 -2.34 7.52
CA GLY A 198 -3.63 -2.79 8.30
C GLY A 198 -4.77 -1.79 8.27
N GLY A 199 -5.81 -2.04 9.07
CA GLY A 199 -6.94 -1.13 9.17
C GLY A 199 -6.58 0.23 9.78
N PRO A 200 -7.46 1.26 9.63
CA PRO A 200 -7.19 2.63 10.06
C PRO A 200 -6.80 2.79 11.53
N ALA A 201 -7.35 1.95 12.42
CA ALA A 201 -7.00 1.98 13.85
C ALA A 201 -5.56 1.57 14.10
N MET A 202 -5.07 0.53 13.40
CA MET A 202 -3.69 0.06 13.52
C MET A 202 -2.70 1.08 12.95
N VAL A 203 -3.03 1.69 11.82
CA VAL A 203 -2.21 2.75 11.21
C VAL A 203 -2.12 3.96 12.14
N ARG A 204 -3.24 4.39 12.76
CA ARG A 204 -3.21 5.43 13.79
C ARG A 204 -2.34 5.05 14.99
N SER A 205 -2.42 3.81 15.46
CA SER A 205 -1.59 3.33 16.56
C SER A 205 -0.09 3.40 16.21
N ALA A 206 0.29 3.03 14.98
CA ALA A 206 1.66 3.13 14.51
C ALA A 206 2.17 4.59 14.51
N TYR A 207 1.40 5.53 13.97
CA TYR A 207 1.77 6.96 13.98
C TYR A 207 1.78 7.57 15.39
N SER A 208 0.95 7.06 16.31
CA SER A 208 0.87 7.54 17.69
C SER A 208 1.93 6.91 18.62
N SER A 209 2.76 5.99 18.12
CA SER A 209 3.78 5.31 18.92
C SER A 209 4.98 6.19 19.31
N GLY A 210 5.12 7.36 18.69
CA GLY A 210 6.28 8.23 18.85
C GLY A 210 7.49 7.82 18.00
N LYS A 211 7.38 6.77 17.19
CA LYS A 211 8.42 6.32 16.25
C LYS A 211 8.12 6.78 14.82
N PRO A 212 9.14 6.94 13.97
CA PRO A 212 8.92 7.06 12.54
C PRO A 212 8.08 5.89 12.03
N ALA A 213 7.05 6.18 11.24
CA ALA A 213 6.15 5.16 10.72
C ALA A 213 5.78 5.43 9.26
N ILE A 214 5.64 4.35 8.49
CA ILE A 214 5.05 4.34 7.17
C ILE A 214 3.78 3.49 7.28
N GLY A 215 2.64 4.16 7.39
CA GLY A 215 1.33 3.54 7.46
C GLY A 215 0.57 3.74 6.15
N VAL A 216 -0.21 2.74 5.76
CA VAL A 216 -1.07 2.81 4.58
C VAL A 216 -2.53 2.67 5.00
N GLY A 217 -3.34 3.61 4.53
CA GLY A 217 -4.77 3.69 4.84
C GLY A 217 -5.62 2.73 4.01
N ALA A 218 -6.94 2.80 4.24
CA ALA A 218 -7.94 2.07 3.46
C ALA A 218 -7.93 2.50 1.99
N GLY A 219 -8.19 1.56 1.09
CA GLY A 219 -8.28 1.80 -0.34
C GLY A 219 -9.75 1.84 -0.81
N ASN A 220 -10.25 3.01 -1.16
CA ASN A 220 -11.61 3.17 -1.71
C ASN A 220 -11.55 3.79 -3.11
N GLY A 221 -10.81 3.14 -4.03
CA GLY A 221 -10.54 3.67 -5.37
C GLY A 221 -11.77 3.66 -6.27
N PRO A 222 -12.24 4.82 -6.77
CA PRO A 222 -13.22 4.86 -7.85
C PRO A 222 -12.56 4.61 -9.22
N ALA A 223 -13.32 4.01 -10.15
CA ALA A 223 -12.96 3.85 -11.54
C ALA A 223 -13.90 4.66 -12.44
N TYR A 224 -13.36 5.57 -13.23
CA TYR A 224 -14.11 6.30 -14.24
C TYR A 224 -13.98 5.64 -15.61
N ILE A 225 -15.11 5.31 -16.25
CA ILE A 225 -15.14 4.87 -17.64
C ILE A 225 -15.64 6.03 -18.50
N HIS A 226 -14.69 6.71 -19.15
CA HIS A 226 -14.96 7.85 -20.02
C HIS A 226 -15.56 7.40 -21.37
N ASN A 227 -16.26 8.28 -22.07
CA ASN A 227 -16.87 7.98 -23.37
C ASN A 227 -15.87 7.64 -24.49
N SER A 228 -14.60 8.05 -24.35
CA SER A 228 -13.54 7.65 -25.29
C SER A 228 -12.93 6.28 -24.99
N ALA A 229 -13.36 5.60 -23.92
CA ALA A 229 -12.81 4.32 -23.51
C ALA A 229 -13.21 3.20 -24.47
N ASP A 230 -12.36 2.19 -24.58
CA ASP A 230 -12.79 0.87 -25.00
C ASP A 230 -13.54 0.20 -23.84
N VAL A 231 -14.87 0.23 -23.91
CA VAL A 231 -15.72 -0.26 -22.82
C VAL A 231 -15.48 -1.74 -22.52
N LYS A 232 -15.24 -2.56 -23.53
CA LYS A 232 -14.96 -3.99 -23.36
C LYS A 232 -13.66 -4.20 -22.58
N GLN A 233 -12.60 -3.47 -22.96
CA GLN A 233 -11.32 -3.51 -22.26
C GLN A 233 -11.45 -2.95 -20.83
N ALA A 234 -12.15 -1.83 -20.64
CA ALA A 234 -12.36 -1.21 -19.33
C ALA A 234 -13.04 -2.18 -18.35
N ILE A 235 -14.13 -2.81 -18.78
CA ILE A 235 -14.84 -3.79 -17.95
C ILE A 235 -13.98 -5.04 -17.70
N SER A 236 -13.21 -5.49 -18.69
CA SER A 236 -12.27 -6.61 -18.49
C SER A 236 -11.20 -6.28 -17.45
N CYS A 237 -10.64 -5.06 -17.46
CA CYS A 237 -9.71 -4.60 -16.44
C CYS A 237 -10.33 -4.60 -15.04
N ILE A 238 -11.52 -4.02 -14.89
CA ILE A 238 -12.24 -3.95 -13.62
C ILE A 238 -12.63 -5.37 -13.15
N ALA A 239 -13.13 -6.23 -14.06
CA ALA A 239 -13.45 -7.62 -13.74
C ALA A 239 -12.24 -8.37 -13.19
N ARG A 240 -11.11 -8.31 -13.90
CA ARG A 240 -9.85 -8.94 -13.50
C ARG A 240 -9.34 -8.40 -12.17
N SER A 241 -9.41 -7.10 -11.96
CA SER A 241 -8.94 -6.43 -10.75
C SER A 241 -9.79 -6.80 -9.53
N LYS A 242 -11.12 -6.62 -9.63
CA LYS A 242 -12.03 -6.78 -8.50
C LYS A 242 -12.31 -8.24 -8.12
N SER A 243 -12.20 -9.17 -9.08
CA SER A 243 -12.33 -10.60 -8.77
C SER A 243 -11.04 -11.24 -8.29
N PHE A 244 -9.87 -10.63 -8.53
CA PHE A 244 -8.58 -11.16 -8.10
C PHE A 244 -8.53 -11.30 -6.57
N ASP A 245 -8.27 -12.52 -6.12
CA ASP A 245 -8.29 -12.92 -4.72
C ASP A 245 -9.55 -12.42 -3.97
N TYR A 246 -10.67 -12.42 -4.69
CA TYR A 246 -11.97 -11.92 -4.22
C TYR A 246 -11.91 -10.49 -3.66
N GLY A 247 -11.15 -9.60 -4.31
CA GLY A 247 -11.11 -8.17 -4.01
C GLY A 247 -10.34 -7.79 -2.74
N THR A 248 -9.43 -8.62 -2.27
CA THR A 248 -8.65 -8.37 -1.03
C THR A 248 -7.45 -7.44 -1.22
N ILE A 249 -7.16 -6.96 -2.44
CA ILE A 249 -6.16 -5.91 -2.65
C ILE A 249 -6.80 -4.52 -2.49
N CYS A 250 -6.24 -3.70 -1.61
CA CYS A 250 -6.75 -2.37 -1.29
C CYS A 250 -6.76 -1.39 -2.50
N ALA A 251 -5.91 -1.61 -3.50
CA ALA A 251 -5.90 -0.83 -4.74
C ALA A 251 -7.01 -1.22 -5.72
N SER A 252 -7.81 -2.29 -5.46
CA SER A 252 -8.92 -2.69 -6.33
C SER A 252 -10.02 -1.63 -6.35
N GLU A 253 -10.72 -1.55 -7.46
CA GLU A 253 -11.85 -0.66 -7.62
C GLU A 253 -12.94 -0.93 -6.57
N GLN A 254 -13.52 0.13 -6.01
CA GLN A 254 -14.62 0.06 -5.06
C GLN A 254 -15.92 0.60 -5.66
N SER A 255 -15.81 1.41 -6.71
CA SER A 255 -16.94 1.94 -7.44
C SER A 255 -16.59 2.15 -8.93
N ILE A 256 -17.64 2.12 -9.76
CA ILE A 256 -17.61 2.54 -11.15
C ILE A 256 -18.40 3.84 -11.26
N ILE A 257 -17.84 4.86 -11.90
CA ILE A 257 -18.51 6.12 -12.18
C ILE A 257 -18.59 6.28 -13.69
N VAL A 258 -19.77 6.59 -14.21
CA VAL A 258 -20.00 6.82 -15.64
C VAL A 258 -20.86 8.04 -15.88
N GLU A 259 -20.73 8.65 -17.05
CA GLU A 259 -21.71 9.59 -17.52
C GLU A 259 -23.00 8.87 -17.97
N LYS A 260 -24.14 9.52 -17.80
CA LYS A 260 -25.48 8.97 -18.13
C LYS A 260 -25.56 8.39 -19.57
N ARG A 261 -24.89 9.04 -20.52
CA ARG A 261 -24.82 8.56 -21.92
C ARG A 261 -24.10 7.21 -22.06
N MET A 262 -23.27 6.83 -21.10
CA MET A 262 -22.50 5.58 -21.11
C MET A 262 -23.16 4.46 -20.29
N GLU A 263 -24.17 4.78 -19.48
CA GLU A 263 -24.76 3.86 -18.51
C GLU A 263 -25.16 2.53 -19.14
N GLN A 264 -25.97 2.58 -20.21
CA GLN A 264 -26.50 1.38 -20.83
C GLN A 264 -25.39 0.51 -21.43
N THR A 265 -24.48 1.10 -22.20
CA THR A 265 -23.36 0.40 -22.86
C THR A 265 -22.46 -0.28 -21.83
N VAL A 266 -22.12 0.43 -20.74
CA VAL A 266 -21.28 -0.11 -19.67
C VAL A 266 -21.99 -1.24 -18.90
N ARG A 267 -23.28 -1.08 -18.60
CA ARG A 267 -24.07 -2.13 -17.90
C ARG A 267 -24.21 -3.40 -18.72
N GLU A 268 -24.49 -3.28 -20.02
CA GLU A 268 -24.62 -4.43 -20.92
C GLU A 268 -23.30 -5.20 -21.04
N GLU A 269 -22.19 -4.49 -21.21
CA GLU A 269 -20.88 -5.13 -21.28
C GLU A 269 -20.47 -5.75 -19.94
N ALA A 270 -20.73 -5.07 -18.82
CA ALA A 270 -20.48 -5.60 -17.48
C ALA A 270 -21.25 -6.92 -17.24
N LYS A 271 -22.53 -6.99 -17.61
CA LYS A 271 -23.32 -8.23 -17.52
C LYS A 271 -22.71 -9.37 -18.34
N ARG A 272 -22.24 -9.09 -19.57
CA ARG A 272 -21.55 -10.10 -20.41
C ARG A 272 -20.30 -10.66 -19.75
N GLN A 273 -19.63 -9.86 -18.91
CA GLN A 273 -18.37 -10.24 -18.24
C GLN A 273 -18.56 -10.75 -16.81
N GLY A 274 -19.80 -11.03 -16.39
CA GLY A 274 -20.11 -11.67 -15.11
C GLY A 274 -20.41 -10.72 -13.97
N PHE A 275 -20.79 -9.47 -14.25
CA PHE A 275 -21.31 -8.55 -13.24
C PHE A 275 -22.82 -8.74 -13.06
N TYR A 276 -23.25 -8.82 -11.82
CA TYR A 276 -24.66 -8.89 -11.46
C TYR A 276 -25.11 -7.59 -10.81
N PHE A 277 -26.01 -6.89 -11.49
CA PHE A 277 -26.62 -5.66 -10.96
C PHE A 277 -27.81 -6.03 -10.07
N MET A 278 -27.61 -5.88 -8.78
CA MET A 278 -28.63 -6.14 -7.75
C MET A 278 -29.81 -5.18 -7.91
N ASP A 279 -30.99 -5.69 -7.63
CA ASP A 279 -32.16 -4.85 -7.41
C ASP A 279 -32.09 -4.13 -6.04
N THR A 280 -33.10 -3.28 -5.75
CA THR A 280 -33.12 -2.49 -4.51
C THR A 280 -33.23 -3.36 -3.25
N GLU A 281 -33.98 -4.47 -3.33
CA GLU A 281 -34.17 -5.38 -2.18
C GLU A 281 -32.91 -6.19 -1.90
N GLU A 282 -32.31 -6.77 -2.93
CA GLU A 282 -31.04 -7.51 -2.86
C GLU A 282 -29.91 -6.63 -2.32
N ALA A 283 -29.78 -5.40 -2.88
CA ALA A 283 -28.82 -4.42 -2.40
C ALA A 283 -29.09 -4.03 -0.93
N GLY A 284 -30.35 -3.85 -0.54
CA GLY A 284 -30.71 -3.56 0.86
C GLY A 284 -30.35 -4.71 1.82
N ARG A 285 -30.50 -5.97 1.38
CA ARG A 285 -30.09 -7.15 2.17
C ARG A 285 -28.58 -7.26 2.30
N LEU A 286 -27.82 -7.10 1.20
CA LEU A 286 -26.37 -7.16 1.24
C LEU A 286 -25.77 -6.00 2.05
N ALA A 287 -26.31 -4.79 1.94
CA ALA A 287 -25.86 -3.62 2.69
C ALA A 287 -25.77 -3.86 4.21
N LYS A 288 -26.75 -4.59 4.77
CA LYS A 288 -26.79 -4.95 6.20
C LYS A 288 -25.65 -5.88 6.62
N LEU A 289 -25.02 -6.60 5.67
CA LEU A 289 -23.90 -7.50 5.93
C LEU A 289 -22.56 -6.84 5.77
N LEU A 290 -22.46 -5.75 4.98
CA LEU A 290 -21.16 -5.16 4.64
C LEU A 290 -20.46 -4.55 5.86
N PHE A 291 -21.21 -3.91 6.75
CA PHE A 291 -20.66 -3.23 7.92
C PHE A 291 -21.39 -3.64 9.19
N LYS A 292 -20.66 -3.66 10.29
CA LYS A 292 -21.23 -3.85 11.63
C LYS A 292 -21.96 -2.59 12.09
N PRO A 293 -22.84 -2.67 13.11
CA PRO A 293 -23.56 -1.50 13.63
C PRO A 293 -22.65 -0.34 14.09
N ASN A 294 -21.42 -0.64 14.46
CA ASN A 294 -20.42 0.38 14.85
C ASN A 294 -19.69 1.01 13.65
N GLY A 295 -20.13 0.75 12.42
CA GLY A 295 -19.53 1.30 11.19
C GLY A 295 -18.23 0.63 10.74
N THR A 296 -17.76 -0.43 11.41
CA THR A 296 -16.56 -1.16 10.97
C THR A 296 -16.92 -2.22 9.91
N LEU A 297 -16.01 -2.44 8.95
CA LEU A 297 -16.16 -3.49 7.95
C LEU A 297 -16.41 -4.85 8.62
N ASN A 298 -17.40 -5.59 8.14
CA ASN A 298 -17.67 -6.92 8.64
C ASN A 298 -16.60 -7.91 8.15
N PRO A 299 -15.79 -8.51 9.02
CA PRO A 299 -14.70 -9.40 8.59
C PRO A 299 -15.20 -10.70 7.92
N GLU A 300 -16.50 -11.05 8.06
CA GLU A 300 -17.05 -12.29 7.51
C GLU A 300 -17.29 -12.20 5.99
N ILE A 301 -17.38 -10.98 5.43
CA ILE A 301 -17.57 -10.78 3.98
C ILE A 301 -16.23 -10.63 3.23
N VAL A 302 -15.15 -10.36 3.95
CA VAL A 302 -13.83 -10.10 3.34
C VAL A 302 -13.33 -11.33 2.58
N GLY A 303 -12.94 -11.11 1.32
CA GLY A 303 -12.38 -12.17 0.49
C GLY A 303 -13.33 -13.34 0.19
N LYS A 304 -14.65 -13.13 0.24
CA LYS A 304 -15.66 -14.10 -0.19
C LYS A 304 -16.02 -13.88 -1.65
N SER A 305 -16.35 -14.96 -2.37
CA SER A 305 -16.83 -14.85 -3.76
C SER A 305 -18.17 -14.14 -3.84
N ALA A 306 -18.50 -13.59 -5.01
CA ALA A 306 -19.79 -12.93 -5.25
C ALA A 306 -20.99 -13.86 -4.98
N GLU A 307 -20.91 -15.11 -5.40
CA GLU A 307 -21.95 -16.13 -5.15
C GLU A 307 -22.13 -16.40 -3.64
N LYS A 308 -21.02 -16.48 -2.88
CA LYS A 308 -21.09 -16.67 -1.44
C LYS A 308 -21.71 -15.47 -0.73
N LEU A 309 -21.38 -14.25 -1.16
CA LEU A 309 -21.96 -13.03 -0.61
C LEU A 309 -23.45 -12.92 -0.88
N ALA A 310 -23.91 -13.27 -2.10
CA ALA A 310 -25.32 -13.32 -2.45
C ALA A 310 -26.08 -14.33 -1.57
N ALA A 311 -25.53 -15.53 -1.42
CA ALA A 311 -26.13 -16.56 -0.55
C ALA A 311 -26.21 -16.10 0.92
N MET A 312 -25.16 -15.45 1.46
CA MET A 312 -25.17 -14.89 2.82
C MET A 312 -26.22 -13.78 2.98
N ALA A 313 -26.50 -13.03 1.91
CA ALA A 313 -27.54 -12.00 1.88
C ALA A 313 -28.96 -12.54 1.56
N GLY A 314 -29.09 -13.86 1.36
CA GLY A 314 -30.38 -14.52 1.14
C GLY A 314 -30.95 -14.34 -0.27
N PHE A 315 -30.09 -14.20 -1.30
CA PHE A 315 -30.50 -14.21 -2.71
C PHE A 315 -29.57 -15.06 -3.56
N SER A 316 -30.03 -15.40 -4.77
CA SER A 316 -29.28 -16.22 -5.71
C SER A 316 -28.83 -15.39 -6.92
N VAL A 317 -27.69 -15.74 -7.46
CA VAL A 317 -27.13 -15.12 -8.68
C VAL A 317 -26.80 -16.21 -9.71
N PRO A 318 -26.72 -15.89 -10.99
CA PRO A 318 -26.29 -16.83 -12.03
C PRO A 318 -24.91 -17.44 -11.71
N ALA A 319 -24.72 -18.70 -12.06
CA ALA A 319 -23.41 -19.36 -11.92
C ALA A 319 -22.34 -18.60 -12.73
N GLY A 320 -21.16 -18.45 -12.14
CA GLY A 320 -20.06 -17.69 -12.73
C GLY A 320 -20.15 -16.17 -12.54
N THR A 321 -21.07 -15.70 -11.70
CA THR A 321 -21.09 -14.29 -11.27
C THR A 321 -19.80 -13.94 -10.54
N LYS A 322 -19.07 -12.95 -11.06
CA LYS A 322 -17.79 -12.52 -10.54
C LYS A 322 -17.90 -11.35 -9.57
N ILE A 323 -18.83 -10.43 -9.82
CA ILE A 323 -18.93 -9.15 -9.10
C ILE A 323 -20.40 -8.79 -8.91
N LEU A 324 -20.76 -8.35 -7.70
CA LEU A 324 -22.06 -7.78 -7.37
C LEU A 324 -21.99 -6.25 -7.49
N VAL A 325 -23.00 -5.64 -8.07
CA VAL A 325 -23.04 -4.19 -8.31
C VAL A 325 -24.31 -3.60 -7.71
N ALA A 326 -24.16 -2.58 -6.88
CA ALA A 326 -25.26 -1.78 -6.34
C ALA A 326 -25.25 -0.39 -6.97
N ARG A 327 -26.41 0.11 -7.40
CA ARG A 327 -26.57 1.50 -7.82
C ARG A 327 -26.53 2.40 -6.61
N GLU A 328 -25.74 3.47 -6.66
CA GLU A 328 -25.62 4.48 -5.62
C GLU A 328 -25.74 5.90 -6.21
N GLN A 329 -26.19 6.82 -5.39
CA GLN A 329 -26.31 8.25 -5.75
C GLN A 329 -25.38 9.12 -4.90
N GLU A 330 -25.16 8.75 -3.65
CA GLU A 330 -24.42 9.50 -2.65
C GLU A 330 -23.24 8.71 -2.11
N ALA A 331 -22.24 9.39 -1.60
CA ALA A 331 -21.14 8.79 -0.85
C ALA A 331 -21.19 9.29 0.61
N GLY A 332 -20.79 8.43 1.55
CA GLY A 332 -20.77 8.82 2.96
C GLY A 332 -20.89 7.64 3.93
N PRO A 333 -20.80 7.92 5.24
CA PRO A 333 -20.74 6.88 6.28
C PRO A 333 -22.01 6.03 6.40
N THR A 334 -23.14 6.52 5.90
CA THR A 334 -24.41 5.80 5.87
C THR A 334 -24.67 5.08 4.54
N ARG A 335 -23.69 5.11 3.63
CA ARG A 335 -23.76 4.52 2.29
C ARG A 335 -22.74 3.38 2.15
N PRO A 336 -23.07 2.15 2.57
CA PRO A 336 -22.12 1.04 2.66
C PRO A 336 -21.37 0.76 1.36
N TYR A 337 -22.04 0.91 0.21
CA TYR A 337 -21.44 0.66 -1.08
C TYR A 337 -20.41 1.72 -1.50
N SER A 338 -20.40 2.90 -0.88
CA SER A 338 -19.44 3.96 -1.16
C SER A 338 -18.12 3.85 -0.36
N MET A 339 -17.99 2.83 0.49
CA MET A 339 -16.81 2.58 1.34
C MET A 339 -15.99 1.38 0.84
N GLU A 340 -14.79 1.17 1.41
CA GLU A 340 -13.95 0.00 1.11
C GLU A 340 -14.62 -1.30 1.59
N LYS A 341 -14.71 -2.30 0.72
CA LYS A 341 -15.45 -3.55 0.99
C LYS A 341 -14.56 -4.80 1.06
N LEU A 342 -13.37 -4.77 0.47
CA LEU A 342 -12.42 -5.90 0.39
C LEU A 342 -13.07 -7.23 -0.04
N CYS A 343 -14.06 -7.14 -0.92
CA CYS A 343 -14.80 -8.26 -1.52
C CYS A 343 -15.30 -7.86 -2.92
N PRO A 344 -15.76 -8.78 -3.78
CA PRO A 344 -16.16 -8.49 -5.15
C PRO A 344 -17.53 -7.79 -5.23
N VAL A 345 -17.63 -6.61 -4.61
CA VAL A 345 -18.81 -5.74 -4.61
C VAL A 345 -18.41 -4.35 -5.05
N LEU A 346 -19.17 -3.74 -5.96
CA LEU A 346 -18.95 -2.39 -6.48
C LEU A 346 -20.19 -1.50 -6.29
N ALA A 347 -19.95 -0.24 -6.00
CA ALA A 347 -20.95 0.80 -6.24
C ALA A 347 -20.96 1.20 -7.72
N PHE A 348 -22.10 1.66 -8.23
CA PHE A 348 -22.25 2.18 -9.58
C PHE A 348 -22.94 3.55 -9.54
N PHE A 349 -22.17 4.58 -9.92
CA PHE A 349 -22.64 5.96 -9.96
C PHE A 349 -22.85 6.41 -11.40
N VAL A 350 -23.97 7.10 -11.65
CA VAL A 350 -24.33 7.67 -12.96
C VAL A 350 -24.44 9.17 -12.81
N MET A 351 -23.63 9.90 -13.56
CA MET A 351 -23.50 11.34 -13.45
C MET A 351 -23.93 12.03 -14.76
N ASP A 352 -24.39 13.26 -14.69
CA ASP A 352 -24.90 13.98 -15.85
C ASP A 352 -23.81 14.57 -16.76
N SER A 353 -22.60 14.78 -16.21
CA SER A 353 -21.47 15.38 -16.93
C SER A 353 -20.13 14.89 -16.42
N GLU A 354 -19.08 15.15 -17.19
CA GLU A 354 -17.68 14.88 -16.80
C GLU A 354 -17.28 15.66 -15.54
N ASP A 355 -17.73 16.90 -15.37
CA ASP A 355 -17.49 17.68 -14.14
C ASP A 355 -18.17 17.03 -12.92
N ALA A 356 -19.37 16.51 -13.09
CA ALA A 356 -20.07 15.78 -12.04
C ALA A 356 -19.38 14.46 -11.70
N VAL A 357 -18.81 13.76 -12.69
CA VAL A 357 -17.95 12.57 -12.44
C VAL A 357 -16.74 12.92 -11.60
N LEU A 358 -16.02 14.00 -11.96
CA LEU A 358 -14.86 14.47 -11.23
C LEU A 358 -15.23 14.82 -9.77
N ALA A 359 -16.32 15.56 -9.58
CA ALA A 359 -16.81 15.93 -8.26
C ALA A 359 -17.18 14.69 -7.42
N LYS A 360 -17.89 13.71 -8.02
CA LYS A 360 -18.27 12.46 -7.35
C LYS A 360 -17.04 11.62 -6.98
N ALA A 361 -16.05 11.52 -7.85
CA ALA A 361 -14.82 10.81 -7.56
C ALA A 361 -14.06 11.43 -6.36
N ILE A 362 -14.00 12.76 -6.30
CA ILE A 362 -13.40 13.49 -5.18
C ILE A 362 -14.23 13.29 -3.89
N GLU A 363 -15.55 13.31 -3.98
CA GLU A 363 -16.46 13.07 -2.85
C GLU A 363 -16.22 11.68 -2.23
N VAL A 364 -16.19 10.62 -3.06
CA VAL A 364 -15.92 9.24 -2.63
C VAL A 364 -14.55 9.16 -1.94
N LEU A 365 -13.51 9.71 -2.56
CA LEU A 365 -12.15 9.67 -2.03
C LEU A 365 -11.99 10.48 -0.73
N ARG A 366 -12.65 11.63 -0.60
CA ARG A 366 -12.61 12.44 0.63
C ARG A 366 -13.30 11.76 1.79
N HIS A 367 -14.35 11.00 1.51
CA HIS A 367 -15.00 10.20 2.53
C HIS A 367 -14.08 9.09 3.03
N GLU A 368 -13.50 8.31 2.13
CA GLU A 368 -12.55 7.25 2.41
C GLU A 368 -11.65 7.02 1.20
N GLY A 369 -10.36 6.74 1.40
CA GLY A 369 -9.42 6.40 0.32
C GLY A 369 -8.60 7.55 -0.24
N SER A 370 -8.67 8.77 0.36
CA SER A 370 -7.79 9.87 -0.02
C SER A 370 -6.33 9.43 -0.06
N GLY A 371 -5.61 9.85 -1.11
CA GLY A 371 -4.22 9.50 -1.31
C GLY A 371 -3.96 8.10 -1.84
N HIS A 372 -4.94 7.19 -1.89
CA HIS A 372 -4.68 5.80 -2.26
C HIS A 372 -4.62 5.61 -3.79
N THR A 373 -5.71 5.31 -4.44
CA THR A 373 -5.74 4.90 -5.87
C THR A 373 -7.00 5.40 -6.57
N PHE A 374 -6.86 5.83 -7.81
CA PHE A 374 -7.93 6.12 -8.75
C PHE A 374 -7.63 5.46 -10.09
N ALA A 375 -8.64 4.93 -10.77
CA ALA A 375 -8.51 4.37 -12.10
C ALA A 375 -9.35 5.17 -13.10
N ILE A 376 -8.80 5.36 -14.31
CA ILE A 376 -9.54 5.93 -15.44
C ILE A 376 -9.36 5.04 -16.66
N HIS A 377 -10.46 4.79 -17.36
CA HIS A 377 -10.44 4.16 -18.66
C HIS A 377 -10.84 5.20 -19.70
N ALA A 378 -9.87 5.64 -20.51
CA ALA A 378 -10.02 6.68 -21.50
C ALA A 378 -8.94 6.57 -22.59
N ARG A 379 -9.25 7.00 -23.81
CA ARG A 379 -8.28 7.23 -24.88
C ARG A 379 -7.94 8.71 -25.04
N ASP A 380 -8.76 9.60 -24.47
CA ASP A 380 -8.56 11.04 -24.51
C ASP A 380 -7.54 11.45 -23.42
N GLU A 381 -6.33 11.78 -23.85
CA GLU A 381 -5.24 12.20 -22.96
C GLU A 381 -5.51 13.54 -22.25
N ALA A 382 -6.30 14.44 -22.85
CA ALA A 382 -6.64 15.71 -22.22
C ALA A 382 -7.51 15.49 -20.98
N VAL A 383 -8.47 14.56 -21.07
CA VAL A 383 -9.30 14.14 -19.94
C VAL A 383 -8.45 13.46 -18.86
N VAL A 384 -7.57 12.53 -19.26
CA VAL A 384 -6.65 11.88 -18.31
C VAL A 384 -5.82 12.92 -17.54
N ARG A 385 -5.20 13.86 -18.25
CA ARG A 385 -4.40 14.95 -17.65
C ARG A 385 -5.25 15.84 -16.74
N ARG A 386 -6.44 16.22 -17.16
CA ARG A 386 -7.37 17.04 -16.38
C ARG A 386 -7.71 16.39 -15.03
N PHE A 387 -8.06 15.09 -15.04
CA PHE A 387 -8.38 14.35 -13.84
C PHE A 387 -7.13 14.14 -12.95
N ALA A 388 -5.99 13.81 -13.53
CA ALA A 388 -4.75 13.59 -12.79
C ALA A 388 -4.30 14.82 -11.99
N LEU A 389 -4.59 16.03 -12.46
CA LEU A 389 -4.28 17.28 -11.76
C LEU A 389 -5.22 17.61 -10.58
N LYS A 390 -6.38 16.93 -10.49
CA LYS A 390 -7.43 17.27 -9.50
C LYS A 390 -7.76 16.15 -8.53
N ILE A 391 -7.59 14.90 -8.93
CA ILE A 391 -7.91 13.74 -8.09
C ILE A 391 -6.84 13.57 -6.98
N PRO A 392 -7.24 13.55 -5.70
CA PRO A 392 -6.31 13.53 -4.58
C PRO A 392 -5.83 12.10 -4.26
N VAL A 393 -5.02 11.52 -5.13
CA VAL A 393 -4.45 10.17 -4.98
C VAL A 393 -2.96 10.13 -5.30
N SER A 394 -2.26 9.15 -4.75
CA SER A 394 -0.84 8.90 -5.08
C SER A 394 -0.68 7.99 -6.31
N ARG A 395 -1.68 7.17 -6.62
CA ARG A 395 -1.68 6.26 -7.79
C ARG A 395 -2.86 6.57 -8.67
N PHE A 396 -2.57 7.21 -9.79
CA PHE A 396 -3.52 7.49 -10.86
C PHE A 396 -3.26 6.50 -12.00
N LEU A 397 -4.19 5.58 -12.22
CA LEU A 397 -4.02 4.43 -13.11
C LEU A 397 -4.85 4.60 -14.38
N VAL A 398 -4.25 4.33 -15.53
CA VAL A 398 -4.90 4.51 -16.85
C VAL A 398 -4.98 3.17 -17.58
N ASN A 399 -6.19 2.76 -17.99
CA ASN A 399 -6.47 1.60 -18.83
C ASN A 399 -5.84 0.28 -18.33
N THR A 400 -5.79 0.08 -17.01
CA THR A 400 -5.18 -1.10 -16.36
C THR A 400 -6.07 -1.60 -15.21
N PRO A 401 -6.02 -2.91 -14.87
CA PRO A 401 -6.67 -3.43 -13.66
C PRO A 401 -6.10 -2.74 -12.42
N ALA A 402 -6.91 -2.01 -11.63
CA ALA A 402 -6.38 -1.15 -10.58
C ALA A 402 -5.64 -1.93 -9.47
N ALA A 403 -6.13 -3.11 -9.07
CA ALA A 403 -5.44 -3.96 -8.10
C ALA A 403 -4.01 -4.31 -8.53
N LEU A 404 -3.82 -4.67 -9.80
CA LEU A 404 -2.55 -5.10 -10.36
C LEU A 404 -1.68 -3.91 -10.77
N GLY A 405 -2.30 -2.87 -11.34
CA GLY A 405 -1.61 -1.64 -11.72
C GLY A 405 -1.06 -0.87 -10.53
N GLY A 406 -1.84 -0.79 -9.44
CA GLY A 406 -1.45 -0.08 -8.22
C GLY A 406 -0.25 -0.71 -7.50
N ILE A 407 -0.17 -2.04 -7.49
CA ILE A 407 0.98 -2.74 -6.94
C ILE A 407 2.20 -2.80 -7.88
N GLY A 408 2.09 -2.27 -9.12
CA GLY A 408 3.18 -2.29 -10.09
C GLY A 408 3.28 -3.56 -10.95
N ALA A 409 2.28 -4.46 -10.91
CA ALA A 409 2.31 -5.70 -11.70
C ALA A 409 2.00 -5.49 -13.20
N THR A 410 1.26 -4.44 -13.55
CA THR A 410 0.87 -4.12 -14.93
C THR A 410 1.25 -2.70 -15.34
N THR A 411 1.99 -2.00 -14.52
CA THR A 411 2.48 -0.63 -14.76
C THR A 411 3.98 -0.54 -14.47
N ARG A 412 4.58 0.62 -14.70
CA ARG A 412 5.97 0.90 -14.33
C ARG A 412 6.13 1.48 -12.91
N LEU A 413 5.09 1.43 -12.08
CA LEU A 413 5.24 1.72 -10.67
C LEU A 413 6.14 0.67 -10.01
N PHE A 414 6.87 1.07 -8.97
CA PHE A 414 7.68 0.12 -8.23
C PHE A 414 6.79 -1.00 -7.66
N PRO A 415 7.17 -2.30 -7.86
CA PRO A 415 6.36 -3.42 -7.38
C PRO A 415 6.35 -3.48 -5.86
N ALA A 416 5.19 -3.21 -5.26
CA ALA A 416 5.05 -3.09 -3.81
C ALA A 416 3.71 -3.62 -3.31
N LEU A 417 3.70 -4.10 -2.06
CA LEU A 417 2.49 -4.47 -1.31
C LEU A 417 2.22 -3.51 -0.13
N THR A 418 2.97 -2.39 -0.08
CA THR A 418 2.74 -1.28 0.85
C THR A 418 2.66 0.00 0.01
N LEU A 419 1.48 0.60 -0.04
CA LEU A 419 1.12 1.67 -0.97
C LEU A 419 0.88 2.97 -0.19
N GLY A 420 1.89 3.82 -0.08
CA GLY A 420 1.81 5.09 0.66
C GLY A 420 0.72 6.00 0.09
N CYS A 421 -0.02 6.68 0.96
CA CYS A 421 -1.16 7.52 0.57
C CYS A 421 -0.82 9.03 0.57
N GLY A 422 0.42 9.40 0.84
CA GLY A 422 0.84 10.80 0.95
C GLY A 422 0.16 11.53 2.12
N ALA A 423 0.52 12.77 2.32
CA ALA A 423 -0.02 13.60 3.39
C ALA A 423 -1.55 13.76 3.27
N VAL A 424 -2.09 13.84 2.05
CA VAL A 424 -3.53 13.91 1.79
C VAL A 424 -4.30 12.70 2.31
N GLY A 425 -3.66 11.53 2.35
CA GLY A 425 -4.20 10.29 2.90
C GLY A 425 -3.72 9.99 4.33
N GLY A 426 -3.08 10.96 5.01
CA GLY A 426 -2.54 10.78 6.36
C GLY A 426 -1.34 9.84 6.45
N SER A 427 -0.59 9.66 5.35
CA SER A 427 0.59 8.81 5.28
C SER A 427 1.86 9.67 5.16
N SER A 428 2.98 9.18 5.68
CA SER A 428 4.28 9.87 5.63
C SER A 428 4.91 9.92 4.25
N THR A 429 4.45 9.11 3.30
CA THR A 429 4.93 9.08 1.92
C THR A 429 3.83 8.71 0.93
N SER A 430 3.99 9.13 -0.33
CA SER A 430 3.12 8.76 -1.46
C SER A 430 3.65 7.59 -2.29
N ASN A 431 4.83 7.05 -1.96
CA ASN A 431 5.51 6.04 -2.76
C ASN A 431 4.85 4.65 -2.68
N ASN A 432 5.02 3.86 -3.71
CA ASN A 432 5.08 2.42 -3.57
C ASN A 432 6.38 2.12 -2.84
N ILE A 433 6.30 1.58 -1.62
CA ILE A 433 7.47 1.51 -0.72
C ILE A 433 8.53 0.58 -1.30
N SER A 434 9.74 1.09 -1.39
CA SER A 434 10.93 0.45 -1.95
C SER A 434 12.03 0.30 -0.89
N PRO A 435 13.13 -0.40 -1.15
CA PRO A 435 14.28 -0.41 -0.25
C PRO A 435 14.81 0.98 0.08
N MET A 436 14.71 1.94 -0.84
CA MET A 436 15.18 3.33 -0.64
C MET A 436 14.37 4.12 0.39
N ASP A 437 13.10 3.73 0.63
CA ASP A 437 12.29 4.30 1.71
C ASP A 437 12.72 3.80 3.11
N LEU A 438 13.65 2.82 3.17
CA LEU A 438 14.19 2.19 4.37
C LEU A 438 15.68 2.51 4.58
N VAL A 439 16.17 3.58 3.95
CA VAL A 439 17.56 4.03 3.99
C VAL A 439 17.62 5.46 4.47
N ASN A 440 18.54 5.73 5.38
CA ASN A 440 18.94 7.09 5.70
C ASN A 440 20.04 7.55 4.72
N ILE A 441 19.86 8.69 4.11
CA ILE A 441 20.89 9.29 3.25
C ILE A 441 21.77 10.20 4.10
N ARG A 442 23.04 9.77 4.29
CA ARG A 442 24.08 10.58 4.92
C ARG A 442 24.79 11.39 3.83
N ARG A 443 24.83 12.69 3.98
CA ARG A 443 25.53 13.58 3.06
C ARG A 443 26.87 13.95 3.62
N VAL A 444 27.92 13.72 2.85
CA VAL A 444 29.29 14.14 3.18
C VAL A 444 29.61 15.32 2.27
N ALA A 445 29.79 16.48 2.87
CA ALA A 445 29.98 17.74 2.18
C ALA A 445 31.27 18.43 2.63
N TRP A 446 31.99 18.99 1.70
CA TRP A 446 33.20 19.80 1.96
C TRP A 446 32.92 21.26 1.75
N ASP A 447 33.70 22.09 2.39
CA ASP A 447 33.73 23.53 2.13
C ASP A 447 34.05 23.78 0.66
N THR A 448 33.19 24.50 -0.03
CA THR A 448 33.40 24.88 -1.43
C THR A 448 34.40 26.05 -1.57
N GLY A 449 34.73 26.73 -0.48
CA GLY A 449 35.50 27.96 -0.46
C GLY A 449 34.72 29.18 -0.99
N GLU A 450 33.44 28.96 -1.39
CA GLU A 450 32.57 30.05 -1.74
C GLU A 450 32.11 30.74 -0.45
N LYS A 451 32.45 32.03 -0.32
CA LYS A 451 31.85 32.86 0.71
C LYS A 451 30.35 32.84 0.45
N MET A 452 29.54 32.43 1.44
CA MET A 452 28.14 32.72 1.41
C MET A 452 28.01 34.19 1.01
N ALA A 453 27.47 34.45 -0.19
CA ALA A 453 27.04 35.78 -0.53
C ALA A 453 26.12 36.16 0.61
N ALA A 454 26.57 37.06 1.48
CA ALA A 454 25.72 37.64 2.47
C ALA A 454 24.51 38.11 1.68
N SER A 455 23.33 37.55 1.97
CA SER A 455 22.05 38.08 1.50
C SER A 455 21.72 39.34 2.32
N ARG A 456 22.70 40.21 2.44
CA ARG A 456 22.41 41.61 2.43
C ARG A 456 22.08 41.87 0.97
N ALA A 457 20.81 42.11 0.71
CA ALA A 457 20.46 42.94 -0.41
C ALA A 457 21.53 44.06 -0.38
N GLN A 458 22.47 44.02 -1.29
CA GLN A 458 23.26 45.15 -1.59
C GLN A 458 22.19 46.08 -2.10
N VAL A 459 21.69 46.90 -1.18
CA VAL A 459 20.83 48.01 -1.51
C VAL A 459 21.75 48.74 -2.49
N ASP A 460 21.33 48.66 -3.75
CA ASP A 460 22.10 49.26 -4.84
C ASP A 460 22.32 50.72 -4.42
N ASN A 461 23.51 51.04 -4.00
CA ASN A 461 23.81 52.39 -3.51
C ASN A 461 23.41 53.40 -4.56
N ASP A 462 23.48 53.07 -5.84
CA ASP A 462 23.00 53.86 -6.95
C ASP A 462 21.48 54.10 -6.87
N LEU A 463 20.70 53.09 -6.46
CA LEU A 463 19.25 53.23 -6.27
C LEU A 463 18.91 54.08 -5.05
N VAL A 464 19.67 53.96 -3.95
CA VAL A 464 19.53 54.82 -2.75
C VAL A 464 19.90 56.25 -3.06
N GLU A 465 21.00 56.46 -3.81
CA GLU A 465 21.40 57.82 -4.25
C GLU A 465 20.39 58.42 -5.23
N LEU A 466 19.86 57.65 -6.18
CA LEU A 466 18.82 58.08 -7.11
C LEU A 466 17.51 58.45 -6.40
N LEU A 467 17.08 57.64 -5.44
CA LEU A 467 15.89 57.88 -4.63
C LEU A 467 16.08 59.10 -3.72
N THR A 468 17.27 59.24 -3.13
CA THR A 468 17.64 60.37 -2.29
C THR A 468 17.66 61.69 -3.11
N ALA A 469 18.25 61.67 -4.30
CA ALA A 469 18.28 62.80 -5.22
C ALA A 469 16.84 63.23 -5.64
N LYS A 470 15.98 62.26 -6.01
CA LYS A 470 14.58 62.53 -6.36
C LYS A 470 13.74 63.05 -5.19
N ILE A 471 14.02 62.63 -3.98
CA ILE A 471 13.31 63.14 -2.78
C ILE A 471 13.77 64.58 -2.51
N LEU A 472 15.06 64.89 -2.60
CA LEU A 472 15.61 66.22 -2.42
C LEU A 472 15.12 67.20 -3.49
N GLU A 473 14.90 66.77 -4.72
CA GLU A 473 14.36 67.57 -5.82
C GLU A 473 12.88 67.91 -5.62
N ARG A 474 12.11 67.04 -4.93
CA ARG A 474 10.69 67.30 -4.60
C ARG A 474 10.46 68.11 -3.30
N LEU A 475 11.51 68.28 -2.52
CA LEU A 475 11.46 69.07 -1.28
C LEU A 475 11.99 70.52 -1.48
N LYS A 476 12.49 70.87 -2.66
CA LYS A 476 12.76 72.20 -3.14
C LYS A 476 11.55 72.74 -3.92
#